data_e7ac7f5aaa231d20254db04161d8b6c9
#
_entry.id   e7ac7f5aaa231d20254db04161d8b6c9
#
_cell.length_a   1.000
_cell.length_b   1.000
_cell.length_c   1.000
_cell.angle_alpha   90.00
_cell.angle_beta   90.00
_cell.angle_gamma   90.00
#
_symmetry.space_group_name_H-M   'P 1'
#
loop_
_entity.id
_entity.type
_entity.pdbx_description
1 polymer ?
#
loop_
_entity_poly.entity_id
_entity_poly.type
_entity_poly.pdbx_seq_one_letter_code
_entity_poly.pdbx_strand_id
1 'polypeptide(L)'
;LAEELNMSRSNLLRKVKKETKLSVSQLINQVRLKKAMDILRKSSLNVSEVSHQVGFNSTSYFIKCFREYYGYPPGEVGKRDMNGPQPAANSPVKNTRLLVAGVFVAVVLLVASISAYFYFTSGRSEQGEKSIAVLPFKNDSSDSSNVYLINGLMESTLNNLQQIKGLKVISRTSAEKYRNTKKSIPEMARELNVNYFVEGSGQKIGDRILLNIQLIDASSDRHLWSKQYRRESKDIFELQQEIAKNIAEEIQIVITPDAEQRIEKIPTDDLVAYDLFLKGRDLFYKARSEDLRNAIPFFKQAIERDNEFALAYANAVMVCYYLDVFSSEKKYDAEIAEYADKAMLYDSKSGESLIAKALSLANKKDYESATLHFEKALEYYPNHGLVIHFLTEFYSIHVPNSRKYLEYAVRGTNDIAALDSSSASFKLFHLANGLVQNGFIDEAQHYIDQCLAYDPDNYFAVYVRAYIRFAKTKNKEETKDILLGSCAKTPTGWTSHRKLRVCTTTLKIIKLPFNTTSGT
;
A
#
# COMPACT_ATOMS: atom_id res chain seq x y z
N LEU A 1 -7.94 9.22 -31.42
CA LEU A 1 -7.56 10.64 -31.26
C LEU A 1 -6.11 10.81 -30.77
N ALA A 2 -5.67 10.04 -29.79
CA ALA A 2 -4.27 10.07 -29.32
C ALA A 2 -3.34 9.55 -30.42
N GLU A 3 -3.69 8.47 -31.08
CA GLU A 3 -2.98 7.89 -32.21
C GLU A 3 -2.97 8.82 -33.44
N GLU A 4 -4.11 9.40 -33.80
CA GLU A 4 -4.21 10.37 -34.89
C GLU A 4 -3.38 11.64 -34.68
N LEU A 5 -3.16 12.02 -33.42
CA LEU A 5 -2.35 13.18 -33.05
C LEU A 5 -0.88 12.84 -32.74
N ASN A 6 -0.47 11.58 -32.94
CA ASN A 6 0.87 11.07 -32.64
C ASN A 6 1.32 11.40 -31.21
N MET A 7 0.39 11.29 -30.25
CA MET A 7 0.64 11.60 -28.83
C MET A 7 0.32 10.40 -27.95
N SER A 8 1.06 10.23 -26.84
CA SER A 8 0.63 9.29 -25.81
C SER A 8 -0.68 9.76 -25.16
N ARG A 9 -1.52 8.81 -24.70
CA ARG A 9 -2.78 9.12 -24.00
C ARG A 9 -2.56 10.09 -22.84
N SER A 10 -1.52 9.89 -22.05
CA SER A 10 -1.17 10.75 -20.91
C SER A 10 -0.81 12.18 -21.34
N ASN A 11 -0.08 12.34 -22.43
CA ASN A 11 0.27 13.65 -22.98
C ASN A 11 -0.98 14.39 -23.50
N LEU A 12 -1.87 13.66 -24.18
CA LEU A 12 -3.15 14.22 -24.64
C LEU A 12 -4.01 14.68 -23.46
N LEU A 13 -4.15 13.85 -22.42
CA LEU A 13 -4.90 14.18 -21.19
C LEU A 13 -4.37 15.44 -20.51
N ARG A 14 -3.04 15.56 -20.37
CA ARG A 14 -2.39 16.73 -19.76
C ARG A 14 -2.57 17.99 -20.60
N LYS A 15 -2.38 17.89 -21.92
CA LYS A 15 -2.50 19.01 -22.85
C LYS A 15 -3.94 19.53 -22.89
N VAL A 16 -4.92 18.62 -22.98
CA VAL A 16 -6.35 18.98 -22.94
C VAL A 16 -6.70 19.69 -21.63
N LYS A 17 -6.27 19.16 -20.48
CA LYS A 17 -6.56 19.78 -19.18
C LYS A 17 -5.89 21.15 -19.03
N LYS A 18 -4.67 21.33 -19.57
CA LYS A 18 -3.95 22.62 -19.54
C LYS A 18 -4.66 23.68 -20.37
N GLU A 19 -5.05 23.35 -21.59
CA GLU A 19 -5.65 24.30 -22.56
C GLU A 19 -7.13 24.58 -22.26
N THR A 20 -7.90 23.55 -21.88
CA THR A 20 -9.36 23.68 -21.74
C THR A 20 -9.84 23.82 -20.31
N LYS A 21 -8.98 23.60 -19.32
CA LYS A 21 -9.31 23.48 -17.88
C LYS A 21 -10.28 22.33 -17.58
N LEU A 22 -10.59 21.48 -18.55
CA LEU A 22 -11.53 20.35 -18.45
C LEU A 22 -10.78 19.03 -18.50
N SER A 23 -11.33 18.01 -17.83
CA SER A 23 -10.88 16.63 -18.09
C SER A 23 -11.31 16.20 -19.51
N VAL A 24 -10.61 15.22 -20.08
CA VAL A 24 -10.97 14.71 -21.43
C VAL A 24 -12.39 14.18 -21.46
N SER A 25 -12.86 13.52 -20.40
CA SER A 25 -14.25 13.03 -20.31
C SER A 25 -15.26 14.20 -20.31
N GLN A 26 -14.95 15.29 -19.61
CA GLN A 26 -15.78 16.49 -19.63
C GLN A 26 -15.78 17.16 -21.01
N LEU A 27 -14.63 17.25 -21.67
CA LEU A 27 -14.53 17.79 -23.01
C LEU A 27 -15.32 16.95 -24.02
N ILE A 28 -15.19 15.63 -23.99
CA ILE A 28 -15.95 14.70 -24.83
C ILE A 28 -17.45 14.90 -24.61
N ASN A 29 -17.89 14.96 -23.36
CA ASN A 29 -19.29 15.18 -23.03
C ASN A 29 -19.79 16.54 -23.56
N GLN A 30 -19.01 17.62 -23.45
CA GLN A 30 -19.39 18.93 -24.01
C GLN A 30 -19.54 18.88 -25.53
N VAL A 31 -18.62 18.22 -26.27
CA VAL A 31 -18.71 18.05 -27.72
C VAL A 31 -19.95 17.25 -28.10
N ARG A 32 -20.21 16.15 -27.36
CA ARG A 32 -21.42 15.32 -27.59
C ARG A 32 -22.70 16.10 -27.33
N LEU A 33 -22.74 16.92 -26.27
CA LEU A 33 -23.92 17.76 -25.95
C LEU A 33 -24.15 18.85 -26.98
N LYS A 34 -23.10 19.50 -27.49
CA LYS A 34 -23.22 20.46 -28.60
C LYS A 34 -23.78 19.80 -29.85
N LYS A 35 -23.25 18.63 -30.23
CA LYS A 35 -23.76 17.85 -31.38
C LYS A 35 -25.21 17.41 -31.16
N ALA A 36 -25.57 17.02 -29.93
CA ALA A 36 -26.95 16.66 -29.59
C ALA A 36 -27.90 17.86 -29.75
N MET A 37 -27.49 19.06 -29.34
CA MET A 37 -28.26 20.29 -29.53
C MET A 37 -28.54 20.56 -31.02
N ASP A 38 -27.53 20.42 -31.90
CA ASP A 38 -27.67 20.62 -33.33
C ASP A 38 -28.62 19.60 -33.95
N ILE A 39 -28.59 18.34 -33.53
CA ILE A 39 -29.49 17.28 -34.00
C ILE A 39 -30.91 17.54 -33.52
N LEU A 40 -31.12 17.87 -32.24
CA LEU A 40 -32.43 18.16 -31.66
C LEU A 40 -33.12 19.36 -32.32
N ARG A 41 -32.35 20.32 -32.85
CA ARG A 41 -32.88 21.47 -33.59
C ARG A 41 -33.23 21.18 -35.03
N LYS A 42 -32.52 20.24 -35.68
CA LYS A 42 -32.59 20.00 -37.13
C LYS A 42 -33.32 18.72 -37.53
N SER A 43 -33.64 17.86 -36.54
CA SER A 43 -34.25 16.57 -36.82
C SER A 43 -35.48 16.32 -35.93
N SER A 44 -36.33 15.40 -36.37
CA SER A 44 -37.51 14.91 -35.62
C SER A 44 -37.18 13.72 -34.69
N LEU A 45 -35.91 13.42 -34.49
CA LEU A 45 -35.46 12.31 -33.64
C LEU A 45 -35.85 12.53 -32.19
N ASN A 46 -36.24 11.45 -31.51
CA ASN A 46 -36.56 11.52 -30.09
C ASN A 46 -35.28 11.62 -29.22
N VAL A 47 -35.44 12.03 -27.98
CA VAL A 47 -34.33 12.27 -27.03
C VAL A 47 -33.47 11.02 -26.85
N SER A 48 -34.05 9.82 -26.87
CA SER A 48 -33.35 8.56 -26.72
C SER A 48 -32.47 8.26 -27.94
N GLU A 49 -33.01 8.43 -29.13
CA GLU A 49 -32.30 8.24 -30.40
C GLU A 49 -31.10 9.21 -30.49
N VAL A 50 -31.31 10.48 -30.17
CA VAL A 50 -30.24 11.48 -30.16
C VAL A 50 -29.16 11.13 -29.12
N SER A 51 -29.55 10.66 -27.93
CA SER A 51 -28.57 10.27 -26.91
C SER A 51 -27.62 9.15 -27.39
N HIS A 52 -28.17 8.14 -28.06
CA HIS A 52 -27.38 7.04 -28.62
C HIS A 52 -26.53 7.49 -29.81
N GLN A 53 -27.11 8.31 -30.71
CA GLN A 53 -26.40 8.81 -31.89
C GLN A 53 -25.18 9.66 -31.54
N VAL A 54 -25.22 10.41 -30.42
CA VAL A 54 -24.08 11.21 -29.96
C VAL A 54 -23.15 10.44 -29.01
N GLY A 55 -23.40 9.16 -28.79
CA GLY A 55 -22.50 8.24 -28.09
C GLY A 55 -22.68 8.19 -26.56
N PHE A 56 -23.86 8.50 -26.02
CA PHE A 56 -24.18 8.23 -24.64
C PHE A 56 -24.76 6.81 -24.46
N ASN A 57 -24.25 6.03 -23.54
CA ASN A 57 -24.72 4.67 -23.25
C ASN A 57 -26.01 4.63 -22.42
N SER A 58 -26.45 5.77 -21.88
CA SER A 58 -27.65 5.89 -21.07
C SER A 58 -28.37 7.20 -21.37
N THR A 59 -29.63 7.11 -21.75
CA THR A 59 -30.49 8.27 -21.99
C THR A 59 -30.73 9.09 -20.73
N SER A 60 -30.85 8.47 -19.59
CA SER A 60 -31.02 9.15 -18.29
C SER A 60 -29.77 9.98 -17.95
N TYR A 61 -28.58 9.43 -18.17
CA TYR A 61 -27.32 10.15 -17.95
C TYR A 61 -27.15 11.30 -18.96
N PHE A 62 -27.51 11.09 -20.22
CA PHE A 62 -27.55 12.15 -21.22
C PHE A 62 -28.47 13.31 -20.81
N ILE A 63 -29.71 13.03 -20.37
CA ILE A 63 -30.68 14.06 -19.93
C ILE A 63 -30.12 14.86 -18.77
N LYS A 64 -29.48 14.19 -17.81
CA LYS A 64 -28.81 14.85 -16.69
C LYS A 64 -27.69 15.80 -17.15
N CYS A 65 -26.75 15.30 -17.96
CA CYS A 65 -25.64 16.11 -18.49
C CYS A 65 -26.11 17.27 -19.36
N PHE A 66 -27.15 17.05 -20.18
CA PHE A 66 -27.72 18.09 -21.02
C PHE A 66 -28.37 19.20 -20.22
N ARG A 67 -29.13 18.85 -19.18
CA ARG A 67 -29.74 19.81 -18.25
C ARG A 67 -28.70 20.58 -17.44
N GLU A 68 -27.63 19.92 -16.98
CA GLU A 68 -26.51 20.58 -16.29
C GLU A 68 -25.77 21.58 -17.19
N TYR A 69 -25.64 21.26 -18.49
CA TYR A 69 -24.90 22.09 -19.44
C TYR A 69 -25.72 23.25 -20.01
N TYR A 70 -26.99 23.01 -20.37
CA TYR A 70 -27.87 23.99 -21.02
C TYR A 70 -28.93 24.62 -20.10
N GLY A 71 -29.08 24.12 -18.87
CA GLY A 71 -30.03 24.63 -17.89
C GLY A 71 -31.46 24.10 -18.04
N TYR A 72 -31.74 23.27 -19.07
CA TYR A 72 -33.05 22.69 -19.33
C TYR A 72 -32.95 21.32 -20.02
N PRO A 73 -33.97 20.46 -19.90
CA PRO A 73 -33.93 19.12 -20.48
C PRO A 73 -34.01 19.14 -22.02
N PRO A 74 -33.43 18.13 -22.73
CA PRO A 74 -33.35 18.08 -24.18
C PRO A 74 -34.71 18.07 -24.88
N GLY A 75 -35.77 17.57 -24.24
CA GLY A 75 -37.14 17.57 -24.77
C GLY A 75 -37.80 18.95 -24.88
N GLU A 76 -37.19 19.99 -24.34
CA GLU A 76 -37.67 21.38 -24.43
C GLU A 76 -37.03 22.19 -25.57
N VAL A 77 -36.05 21.64 -26.29
CA VAL A 77 -35.31 22.36 -27.35
C VAL A 77 -36.24 22.89 -28.42
N GLY A 78 -37.15 22.05 -28.96
CA GLY A 78 -38.11 22.48 -30.01
C GLY A 78 -39.19 23.43 -29.52
N LYS A 79 -39.51 23.46 -28.22
CA LYS A 79 -40.51 24.36 -27.65
C LYS A 79 -39.96 25.78 -27.40
N ARG A 80 -38.68 25.91 -27.18
CA ARG A 80 -38.01 27.20 -26.90
C ARG A 80 -37.61 27.95 -28.14
N ASP A 81 -37.36 27.27 -29.24
CA ASP A 81 -37.06 27.90 -30.54
C ASP A 81 -38.31 28.54 -31.24
N MET A 82 -39.54 28.19 -30.76
CA MET A 82 -40.78 28.83 -31.25
C MET A 82 -41.15 30.12 -30.53
N ASN A 83 -40.53 30.42 -29.38
CA ASN A 83 -40.75 31.64 -28.62
C ASN A 83 -39.46 32.48 -28.63
N GLY A 84 -39.27 33.26 -29.70
CA GLY A 84 -38.26 34.31 -29.78
C GLY A 84 -38.45 35.35 -28.64
N PRO A 85 -37.41 36.07 -28.22
CA PRO A 85 -37.50 36.99 -27.11
C PRO A 85 -38.43 38.16 -27.50
N GLN A 86 -39.59 38.25 -26.85
CA GLN A 86 -40.40 39.47 -26.89
C GLN A 86 -39.83 40.49 -25.92
N PRO A 87 -39.75 41.80 -26.32
CA PRO A 87 -39.28 42.85 -25.40
C PRO A 87 -40.31 43.09 -24.32
N ALA A 88 -39.83 43.27 -23.11
CA ALA A 88 -40.61 43.51 -21.90
C ALA A 88 -41.38 44.83 -22.02
N ALA A 89 -42.73 44.74 -22.05
CA ALA A 89 -43.61 45.87 -21.84
C ALA A 89 -43.77 46.15 -20.35
N ASN A 90 -43.61 47.40 -19.98
CA ASN A 90 -43.79 47.95 -18.64
C ASN A 90 -45.17 47.65 -18.04
N SER A 91 -45.23 47.20 -16.81
CA SER A 91 -46.39 47.35 -15.95
C SER A 91 -46.00 47.23 -14.44
N PRO A 92 -46.82 47.72 -13.52
CA PRO A 92 -46.36 48.66 -12.48
C PRO A 92 -45.90 47.98 -11.19
N VAL A 93 -45.03 48.70 -10.48
CA VAL A 93 -44.51 48.42 -9.14
C VAL A 93 -45.63 48.20 -8.13
N LYS A 94 -45.75 46.97 -7.59
CA LYS A 94 -46.43 46.70 -6.32
C LYS A 94 -45.67 45.72 -5.48
N ASN A 95 -45.23 46.20 -4.32
CA ASN A 95 -44.77 45.43 -3.15
C ASN A 95 -43.52 44.55 -3.28
N THR A 96 -42.40 45.14 -3.72
CA THR A 96 -41.08 44.45 -3.75
C THR A 96 -40.46 44.22 -2.37
N ARG A 97 -40.93 44.90 -1.30
CA ARG A 97 -40.33 44.72 0.05
C ARG A 97 -40.61 43.35 0.68
N LEU A 98 -41.79 42.77 0.46
CA LEU A 98 -42.14 41.45 0.97
C LEU A 98 -41.47 40.30 0.15
N LEU A 99 -41.32 40.47 -1.15
CA LEU A 99 -40.62 39.52 -2.04
C LEU A 99 -39.10 39.51 -1.79
N VAL A 100 -38.49 40.70 -1.60
CA VAL A 100 -37.07 40.81 -1.26
C VAL A 100 -36.77 40.19 0.12
N ALA A 101 -37.65 40.41 1.10
CA ALA A 101 -37.52 39.78 2.40
C ALA A 101 -37.66 38.26 2.33
N GLY A 102 -38.60 37.73 1.53
CA GLY A 102 -38.80 36.29 1.31
C GLY A 102 -37.62 35.66 0.58
N VAL A 103 -37.05 36.32 -0.43
CA VAL A 103 -35.85 35.85 -1.13
C VAL A 103 -34.63 35.88 -0.22
N PHE A 104 -34.49 36.93 0.62
CA PHE A 104 -33.39 37.01 1.59
C PHE A 104 -33.47 35.90 2.63
N VAL A 105 -34.66 35.60 3.18
CA VAL A 105 -34.88 34.49 4.11
C VAL A 105 -34.62 33.16 3.42
N ALA A 106 -35.05 32.98 2.16
CA ALA A 106 -34.78 31.74 1.40
C ALA A 106 -33.29 31.56 1.12
N VAL A 107 -32.55 32.65 0.80
CA VAL A 107 -31.08 32.59 0.62
C VAL A 107 -30.38 32.31 1.95
N VAL A 108 -30.81 32.91 3.06
CA VAL A 108 -30.24 32.63 4.39
C VAL A 108 -30.49 31.17 4.79
N LEU A 109 -31.70 30.64 4.56
CA LEU A 109 -32.01 29.21 4.82
C LEU A 109 -31.24 28.27 3.88
N LEU A 110 -31.03 28.68 2.64
CA LEU A 110 -30.22 27.91 1.70
C LEU A 110 -28.72 27.90 2.12
N VAL A 111 -28.20 29.04 2.51
CA VAL A 111 -26.82 29.14 3.03
C VAL A 111 -26.68 28.39 4.36
N ALA A 112 -27.66 28.48 5.25
CA ALA A 112 -27.68 27.73 6.50
C ALA A 112 -27.79 26.22 6.24
N SER A 113 -28.60 25.79 5.27
CA SER A 113 -28.73 24.40 4.87
C SER A 113 -27.46 23.87 4.20
N ILE A 114 -26.80 24.67 3.36
CA ILE A 114 -25.51 24.33 2.75
C ILE A 114 -24.43 24.30 3.84
N SER A 115 -24.41 25.27 4.75
CA SER A 115 -23.46 25.28 5.87
C SER A 115 -23.69 24.12 6.83
N ALA A 116 -24.94 23.80 7.15
CA ALA A 116 -25.31 22.62 7.93
C ALA A 116 -24.94 21.34 7.18
N TYR A 117 -25.22 21.24 5.88
CA TYR A 117 -24.80 20.11 5.05
C TYR A 117 -23.27 19.96 5.05
N PHE A 118 -22.50 21.02 4.85
CA PHE A 118 -21.05 21.00 4.96
C PHE A 118 -20.59 20.72 6.40
N TYR A 119 -21.23 21.25 7.41
CA TYR A 119 -20.90 20.96 8.81
C TYR A 119 -21.17 19.49 9.16
N PHE A 120 -22.30 18.92 8.73
CA PHE A 120 -22.63 17.51 8.93
C PHE A 120 -21.86 16.56 8.00
N THR A 121 -21.43 16.99 6.83
CA THR A 121 -20.59 16.19 5.92
C THR A 121 -19.10 16.37 6.18
N SER A 122 -18.66 17.52 6.68
CA SER A 122 -17.28 17.73 7.15
C SER A 122 -17.01 17.04 8.49
N GLY A 123 -18.07 16.78 9.28
CA GLY A 123 -17.99 15.90 10.46
C GLY A 123 -18.00 14.39 10.12
N ARG A 124 -18.35 14.03 8.89
CA ARG A 124 -17.92 12.79 8.27
C ARG A 124 -16.58 13.07 7.58
N SER A 125 -15.50 13.15 8.40
CA SER A 125 -14.20 12.80 7.86
C SER A 125 -14.43 11.51 7.05
N GLU A 126 -14.03 11.47 5.78
CA GLU A 126 -13.62 10.21 5.20
C GLU A 126 -12.84 9.55 6.32
N GLN A 127 -13.37 8.47 6.90
CA GLN A 127 -12.61 7.69 7.86
C GLN A 127 -11.45 7.18 7.03
N GLY A 128 -10.36 7.95 7.03
CA GLY A 128 -9.11 7.57 6.42
C GLY A 128 -8.83 6.17 6.93
N GLU A 129 -8.29 5.31 6.10
CA GLU A 129 -7.96 3.94 6.44
C GLU A 129 -7.36 3.91 7.85
N LYS A 130 -8.04 3.26 8.81
CA LYS A 130 -7.59 3.21 10.20
C LYS A 130 -6.24 2.52 10.23
N SER A 131 -5.30 3.11 10.95
CA SER A 131 -3.91 2.64 10.99
C SER A 131 -3.42 2.50 12.42
N ILE A 132 -2.69 1.43 12.67
CA ILE A 132 -2.23 1.04 14.02
C ILE A 132 -0.80 0.55 13.99
N ALA A 133 -0.04 0.90 15.03
CA ALA A 133 1.28 0.33 15.29
C ALA A 133 1.27 -0.42 16.63
N VAL A 134 1.75 -1.65 16.62
CA VAL A 134 1.99 -2.43 17.84
C VAL A 134 3.44 -2.18 18.23
N LEU A 135 3.64 -1.47 19.33
CA LEU A 135 4.98 -1.18 19.86
C LEU A 135 5.59 -2.44 20.51
N PRO A 136 6.91 -2.54 20.57
CA PRO A 136 7.57 -3.64 21.25
C PRO A 136 7.13 -3.74 22.71
N PHE A 137 6.60 -4.89 23.11
CA PHE A 137 6.14 -5.10 24.48
C PHE A 137 7.33 -5.16 25.45
N LYS A 138 7.14 -4.60 26.64
CA LYS A 138 8.15 -4.57 27.70
C LYS A 138 8.05 -5.84 28.54
N ASN A 139 9.20 -6.45 28.83
CA ASN A 139 9.27 -7.50 29.85
C ASN A 139 9.36 -6.84 31.23
N ASP A 140 8.33 -7.05 32.07
CA ASP A 140 8.26 -6.51 33.44
C ASP A 140 9.03 -7.38 34.45
N SER A 141 9.56 -8.52 34.01
CA SER A 141 10.38 -9.41 34.85
C SER A 141 11.85 -9.02 34.76
N SER A 142 12.56 -9.19 35.86
CA SER A 142 14.03 -9.19 35.89
C SER A 142 14.64 -10.43 35.19
N ASP A 143 13.85 -11.47 35.02
CA ASP A 143 14.24 -12.69 34.31
C ASP A 143 14.12 -12.48 32.80
N SER A 144 15.26 -12.44 32.11
CA SER A 144 15.34 -12.30 30.64
C SER A 144 14.99 -13.59 29.90
N SER A 145 14.88 -14.73 30.59
CA SER A 145 14.61 -16.04 29.94
C SER A 145 13.25 -16.12 29.30
N ASN A 146 12.30 -15.25 29.69
CA ASN A 146 10.92 -15.20 29.17
C ASN A 146 10.65 -14.06 28.17
N VAL A 147 11.66 -13.29 27.75
CA VAL A 147 11.51 -12.18 26.79
C VAL A 147 10.92 -12.66 25.46
N TYR A 148 11.31 -13.84 24.98
CA TYR A 148 10.78 -14.44 23.76
C TYR A 148 9.26 -14.64 23.81
N LEU A 149 8.69 -14.96 24.97
CA LEU A 149 7.26 -15.13 25.15
C LEU A 149 6.51 -13.79 25.01
N ILE A 150 7.03 -12.74 25.65
CA ILE A 150 6.46 -11.38 25.57
C ILE A 150 6.57 -10.83 24.14
N ASN A 151 7.70 -11.05 23.48
CA ASN A 151 7.86 -10.74 22.06
C ASN A 151 6.89 -11.57 21.21
N GLY A 152 6.67 -12.83 21.55
CA GLY A 152 5.72 -13.72 20.89
C GLY A 152 4.27 -13.24 20.99
N LEU A 153 3.86 -12.74 22.15
CA LEU A 153 2.53 -12.16 22.36
C LEU A 153 2.34 -10.86 21.54
N MET A 154 3.35 -10.01 21.51
CA MET A 154 3.35 -8.81 20.66
C MET A 154 3.19 -9.18 19.19
N GLU A 155 3.96 -10.15 18.71
CA GLU A 155 3.93 -10.60 17.32
C GLU A 155 2.59 -11.22 16.95
N SER A 156 2.01 -12.04 17.83
CA SER A 156 0.69 -12.63 17.59
C SER A 156 -0.40 -11.56 17.56
N THR A 157 -0.32 -10.54 18.41
CA THR A 157 -1.21 -9.38 18.36
C THR A 157 -1.09 -8.67 17.02
N LEU A 158 0.14 -8.39 16.57
CA LEU A 158 0.39 -7.76 15.27
C LEU A 158 -0.16 -8.60 14.10
N ASN A 159 0.12 -9.90 14.08
CA ASN A 159 -0.33 -10.80 13.02
C ASN A 159 -1.85 -10.93 12.98
N ASN A 160 -2.52 -11.04 14.14
CA ASN A 160 -3.98 -11.08 14.20
C ASN A 160 -4.60 -9.77 13.68
N LEU A 161 -4.04 -8.62 14.05
CA LEU A 161 -4.52 -7.34 13.55
C LEU A 161 -4.29 -7.19 12.03
N GLN A 162 -3.18 -7.72 11.49
CA GLN A 162 -2.91 -7.70 10.04
C GLN A 162 -3.95 -8.46 9.20
N GLN A 163 -4.67 -9.42 9.79
CA GLN A 163 -5.73 -10.17 9.12
C GLN A 163 -7.03 -9.38 8.96
N ILE A 164 -7.16 -8.24 9.66
CA ILE A 164 -8.39 -7.44 9.68
C ILE A 164 -8.37 -6.49 8.47
N LYS A 165 -9.31 -6.67 7.55
CA LYS A 165 -9.47 -5.80 6.38
C LYS A 165 -9.86 -4.38 6.81
N GLY A 166 -9.29 -3.37 6.14
CA GLY A 166 -9.54 -1.97 6.46
C GLY A 166 -8.73 -1.43 7.65
N LEU A 167 -7.83 -2.25 8.22
CA LEU A 167 -6.86 -1.83 9.22
C LEU A 167 -5.45 -1.89 8.63
N LYS A 168 -4.82 -0.74 8.47
CA LYS A 168 -3.40 -0.65 8.11
C LYS A 168 -2.55 -0.89 9.35
N VAL A 169 -1.86 -2.02 9.40
CA VAL A 169 -0.97 -2.37 10.53
C VAL A 169 0.48 -2.11 10.12
N ILE A 170 1.19 -1.34 10.93
CA ILE A 170 2.62 -1.07 10.71
C ILE A 170 3.44 -2.33 10.93
N SER A 171 4.45 -2.54 10.11
CA SER A 171 5.32 -3.71 10.21
C SER A 171 6.09 -3.73 11.53
N ARG A 172 6.42 -4.94 12.01
CA ARG A 172 7.28 -5.12 13.19
C ARG A 172 8.60 -4.36 13.02
N THR A 173 9.24 -4.47 11.87
CA THR A 173 10.54 -3.84 11.62
C THR A 173 10.49 -2.33 11.84
N SER A 174 9.42 -1.67 11.39
CA SER A 174 9.25 -0.24 11.57
C SER A 174 8.94 0.15 13.02
N ALA A 175 8.21 -0.70 13.75
CA ALA A 175 7.89 -0.49 15.16
C ALA A 175 9.09 -0.78 16.10
N GLU A 176 9.97 -1.72 15.73
CA GLU A 176 11.08 -2.19 16.58
C GLU A 176 12.06 -1.08 16.96
N LYS A 177 12.27 -0.08 16.09
CA LYS A 177 13.16 1.06 16.41
C LYS A 177 12.69 1.89 17.61
N TYR A 178 11.44 1.73 18.02
CA TYR A 178 10.86 2.44 19.16
C TYR A 178 10.96 1.67 20.48
N ARG A 179 11.58 0.50 20.52
CA ARG A 179 11.70 -0.35 21.72
C ARG A 179 12.21 0.40 22.95
N ASN A 180 13.20 1.26 22.80
CA ASN A 180 13.81 2.03 23.89
C ASN A 180 13.78 3.54 23.58
N THR A 181 12.79 3.99 22.82
CA THR A 181 12.69 5.40 22.44
C THR A 181 12.27 6.29 23.60
N LYS A 182 12.71 7.56 23.55
CA LYS A 182 12.23 8.63 24.43
C LYS A 182 11.20 9.54 23.72
N LYS A 183 10.83 9.19 22.46
CA LYS A 183 9.86 9.97 21.70
C LYS A 183 8.47 9.82 22.30
N SER A 184 7.71 10.91 22.26
CA SER A 184 6.29 10.90 22.64
C SER A 184 5.43 10.17 21.60
N ILE A 185 4.24 9.72 22.00
CA ILE A 185 3.26 9.09 21.10
C ILE A 185 2.96 9.99 19.88
N PRO A 186 2.70 11.31 20.02
CA PRO A 186 2.46 12.17 18.86
C PRO A 186 3.65 12.31 17.90
N GLU A 187 4.89 12.23 18.40
CA GLU A 187 6.09 12.22 17.54
C GLU A 187 6.18 10.93 16.74
N MET A 188 6.01 9.79 17.39
CA MET A 188 5.99 8.48 16.74
C MET A 188 4.84 8.38 15.73
N ALA A 189 3.66 8.94 16.06
CA ALA A 189 2.49 8.95 15.19
C ALA A 189 2.75 9.69 13.87
N ARG A 190 3.43 10.83 13.93
CA ARG A 190 3.80 11.59 12.72
C ARG A 190 4.79 10.83 11.85
N GLU A 191 5.76 10.14 12.46
CA GLU A 191 6.76 9.36 11.74
C GLU A 191 6.18 8.10 11.09
N LEU A 192 5.26 7.41 11.79
CA LEU A 192 4.63 6.17 11.31
C LEU A 192 3.37 6.43 10.47
N ASN A 193 2.84 7.64 10.53
CA ASN A 193 1.55 8.02 9.94
C ASN A 193 0.44 7.05 10.36
N VAL A 194 0.22 6.95 11.68
CA VAL A 194 -0.78 6.05 12.29
C VAL A 194 -1.76 6.80 13.18
N ASN A 195 -2.96 6.22 13.31
CA ASN A 195 -4.03 6.76 14.16
C ASN A 195 -3.97 6.20 15.58
N TYR A 196 -3.46 4.97 15.74
CA TYR A 196 -3.49 4.26 17.01
C TYR A 196 -2.17 3.58 17.32
N PHE A 197 -1.88 3.46 18.63
CA PHE A 197 -0.80 2.62 19.14
C PHE A 197 -1.34 1.56 20.09
N VAL A 198 -0.73 0.38 20.02
CA VAL A 198 -0.86 -0.64 21.05
C VAL A 198 0.45 -0.70 21.83
N GLU A 199 0.40 -0.41 23.11
CA GLU A 199 1.48 -0.65 24.04
C GLU A 199 1.18 -1.90 24.87
N GLY A 200 2.22 -2.63 25.24
CA GLY A 200 2.10 -3.79 26.09
C GLY A 200 3.28 -3.93 27.03
N SER A 201 3.00 -4.48 28.22
CA SER A 201 4.02 -4.96 29.12
C SER A 201 3.54 -6.22 29.82
N GLY A 202 4.46 -7.10 30.15
CA GLY A 202 4.07 -8.33 30.82
C GLY A 202 5.22 -9.17 31.33
N GLN A 203 4.83 -10.25 32.01
CA GLN A 203 5.78 -11.21 32.57
C GLN A 203 5.15 -12.60 32.70
N LYS A 204 5.99 -13.61 32.70
CA LYS A 204 5.61 -14.98 33.08
C LYS A 204 6.09 -15.27 34.48
N ILE A 205 5.20 -15.74 35.37
CA ILE A 205 5.49 -16.15 36.73
C ILE A 205 5.01 -17.59 36.89
N GLY A 206 5.92 -18.54 36.91
CA GLY A 206 5.57 -19.96 36.87
C GLY A 206 4.78 -20.26 35.61
N ASP A 207 3.56 -20.78 35.73
CA ASP A 207 2.64 -21.11 34.64
C ASP A 207 1.66 -19.99 34.31
N ARG A 208 1.82 -18.81 34.90
CA ARG A 208 0.89 -17.69 34.68
C ARG A 208 1.52 -16.59 33.85
N ILE A 209 0.75 -16.07 32.92
CA ILE A 209 1.08 -14.88 32.11
C ILE A 209 0.30 -13.70 32.70
N LEU A 210 1.02 -12.66 33.06
CA LEU A 210 0.47 -11.35 33.39
C LEU A 210 0.80 -10.42 32.23
N LEU A 211 -0.22 -9.79 31.63
CA LEU A 211 -0.05 -8.92 30.48
C LEU A 211 -0.93 -7.69 30.63
N ASN A 212 -0.36 -6.52 30.49
CA ASN A 212 -1.06 -5.25 30.43
C ASN A 212 -1.03 -4.76 28.97
N ILE A 213 -2.18 -4.47 28.40
CA ILE A 213 -2.30 -3.93 27.05
C ILE A 213 -3.04 -2.60 27.13
N GLN A 214 -2.57 -1.63 26.37
CA GLN A 214 -3.17 -0.31 26.25
C GLN A 214 -3.31 0.05 24.78
N LEU A 215 -4.46 0.64 24.43
CA LEU A 215 -4.74 1.23 23.12
C LEU A 215 -4.76 2.74 23.27
N ILE A 216 -3.99 3.45 22.46
CA ILE A 216 -3.77 4.89 22.57
C ILE A 216 -4.17 5.55 21.26
N ASP A 217 -4.98 6.62 21.36
CA ASP A 217 -5.23 7.54 20.24
C ASP A 217 -3.97 8.38 20.00
N ALA A 218 -3.40 8.23 18.81
CA ALA A 218 -2.11 8.81 18.48
C ALA A 218 -2.13 10.35 18.37
N SER A 219 -3.30 10.94 18.08
CA SER A 219 -3.44 12.37 17.89
C SER A 219 -3.56 13.14 19.20
N SER A 220 -4.22 12.53 20.18
CA SER A 220 -4.54 13.15 21.48
C SER A 220 -3.71 12.60 22.64
N ASP A 221 -2.87 11.60 22.40
CA ASP A 221 -2.12 10.86 23.43
C ASP A 221 -3.04 10.32 24.55
N ARG A 222 -4.25 9.95 24.18
CA ARG A 222 -5.28 9.51 25.11
C ARG A 222 -5.42 8.00 25.08
N HIS A 223 -5.36 7.38 26.26
CA HIS A 223 -5.70 5.97 26.40
C HIS A 223 -7.19 5.77 26.10
N LEU A 224 -7.49 5.05 25.02
CA LEU A 224 -8.85 4.67 24.65
C LEU A 224 -9.29 3.47 25.47
N TRP A 225 -8.36 2.55 25.70
CA TRP A 225 -8.64 1.30 26.38
C TRP A 225 -7.37 0.79 27.06
N SER A 226 -7.55 0.16 28.24
CA SER A 226 -6.48 -0.50 28.97
C SER A 226 -7.04 -1.72 29.69
N LYS A 227 -6.35 -2.86 29.56
CA LYS A 227 -6.79 -4.11 30.19
C LYS A 227 -5.59 -4.90 30.71
N GLN A 228 -5.74 -5.41 31.92
CA GLN A 228 -4.83 -6.37 32.51
C GLN A 228 -5.38 -7.78 32.34
N TYR A 229 -4.56 -8.65 31.77
CA TYR A 229 -4.85 -10.07 31.60
C TYR A 229 -4.05 -10.89 32.61
N ARG A 230 -4.72 -11.88 33.19
CA ARG A 230 -4.10 -12.92 34.02
C ARG A 230 -4.59 -14.26 33.47
N ARG A 231 -3.70 -15.01 32.84
CA ARG A 231 -4.05 -16.29 32.21
C ARG A 231 -3.02 -17.35 32.57
N GLU A 232 -3.44 -18.60 32.57
CA GLU A 232 -2.50 -19.72 32.58
C GLU A 232 -1.82 -19.82 31.20
N SER A 233 -0.59 -20.37 31.15
CA SER A 233 0.15 -20.50 29.87
C SER A 233 -0.60 -21.37 28.86
N LYS A 234 -1.46 -22.29 29.31
CA LYS A 234 -2.31 -23.12 28.44
C LYS A 234 -3.36 -22.30 27.66
N ASP A 235 -3.78 -21.16 28.19
CA ASP A 235 -4.83 -20.30 27.61
C ASP A 235 -4.22 -19.21 26.69
N ILE A 236 -2.96 -19.40 26.23
CA ILE A 236 -2.23 -18.39 25.48
C ILE A 236 -2.90 -18.03 24.15
N PHE A 237 -3.50 -19.00 23.48
CA PHE A 237 -4.18 -18.76 22.19
C PHE A 237 -5.48 -17.96 22.37
N GLU A 238 -6.27 -18.28 23.39
CA GLU A 238 -7.46 -17.50 23.75
C GLU A 238 -7.09 -16.07 24.12
N LEU A 239 -5.99 -15.87 24.85
CA LEU A 239 -5.48 -14.55 25.19
C LEU A 239 -5.13 -13.74 23.95
N GLN A 240 -4.44 -14.34 22.98
CA GLN A 240 -4.05 -13.69 21.73
C GLN A 240 -5.27 -13.28 20.88
N GLN A 241 -6.27 -14.13 20.81
CA GLN A 241 -7.52 -13.88 20.10
C GLN A 241 -8.33 -12.75 20.76
N GLU A 242 -8.46 -12.81 22.08
CA GLU A 242 -9.18 -11.81 22.89
C GLU A 242 -8.57 -10.41 22.72
N ILE A 243 -7.24 -10.29 22.76
CA ILE A 243 -6.55 -9.01 22.57
C ILE A 243 -6.90 -8.40 21.21
N ALA A 244 -6.79 -9.17 20.12
CA ALA A 244 -7.05 -8.66 18.78
C ALA A 244 -8.53 -8.25 18.59
N LYS A 245 -9.48 -9.04 19.13
CA LYS A 245 -10.91 -8.73 19.08
C LYS A 245 -11.25 -7.46 19.87
N ASN A 246 -10.73 -7.31 21.08
CA ASN A 246 -10.96 -6.11 21.89
C ASN A 246 -10.38 -4.84 21.24
N ILE A 247 -9.19 -4.91 20.63
CA ILE A 247 -8.61 -3.78 19.90
C ILE A 247 -9.51 -3.40 18.71
N ALA A 248 -9.93 -4.38 17.91
CA ALA A 248 -10.78 -4.12 16.74
C ALA A 248 -12.14 -3.51 17.13
N GLU A 249 -12.75 -3.99 18.21
CA GLU A 249 -13.99 -3.45 18.75
C GLU A 249 -13.83 -2.00 19.20
N GLU A 250 -12.78 -1.69 19.96
CA GLU A 250 -12.52 -0.35 20.49
C GLU A 250 -12.28 0.67 19.39
N ILE A 251 -11.58 0.29 18.32
CA ILE A 251 -11.42 1.15 17.16
C ILE A 251 -12.56 1.05 16.15
N GLN A 252 -13.64 0.35 16.49
CA GLN A 252 -14.85 0.19 15.66
C GLN A 252 -14.55 -0.33 14.25
N ILE A 253 -13.76 -1.39 14.14
CA ILE A 253 -13.53 -2.12 12.89
C ILE A 253 -14.23 -3.47 12.97
N VAL A 254 -14.96 -3.80 11.91
CA VAL A 254 -15.67 -5.08 11.78
C VAL A 254 -14.69 -6.16 11.35
N ILE A 255 -14.55 -7.21 12.15
CA ILE A 255 -13.83 -8.42 11.75
C ILE A 255 -14.78 -9.25 10.87
N THR A 256 -14.33 -9.57 9.65
CA THR A 256 -15.13 -10.43 8.76
C THR A 256 -15.11 -11.88 9.27
N PRO A 257 -16.15 -12.70 8.98
CA PRO A 257 -16.16 -14.10 9.41
C PRO A 257 -14.92 -14.90 8.97
N ASP A 258 -14.42 -14.65 7.76
CA ASP A 258 -13.20 -15.29 7.28
C ASP A 258 -11.95 -14.87 8.07
N ALA A 259 -11.85 -13.60 8.48
CA ALA A 259 -10.75 -13.13 9.32
C ALA A 259 -10.88 -13.68 10.74
N GLU A 260 -12.09 -13.72 11.29
CA GLU A 260 -12.37 -14.29 12.61
C GLU A 260 -11.97 -15.78 12.67
N GLN A 261 -12.37 -16.57 11.68
CA GLN A 261 -11.98 -17.98 11.59
C GLN A 261 -10.47 -18.18 11.61
N ARG A 262 -9.72 -17.28 10.94
CA ARG A 262 -8.25 -17.36 10.93
C ARG A 262 -7.64 -16.92 12.27
N ILE A 263 -8.16 -15.87 12.89
CA ILE A 263 -7.71 -15.38 14.20
C ILE A 263 -7.98 -16.44 15.28
N GLU A 264 -9.08 -17.16 15.19
CA GLU A 264 -9.47 -18.21 16.14
C GLU A 264 -8.72 -19.53 15.93
N LYS A 265 -8.03 -19.69 14.81
CA LYS A 265 -7.30 -20.92 14.53
C LYS A 265 -6.16 -21.12 15.53
N ILE A 266 -6.18 -22.24 16.24
CA ILE A 266 -5.10 -22.70 17.10
C ILE A 266 -4.01 -23.32 16.21
N PRO A 267 -2.75 -22.83 16.29
CA PRO A 267 -1.69 -23.31 15.40
C PRO A 267 -1.13 -24.68 15.74
N THR A 268 -1.22 -25.10 16.99
CA THR A 268 -0.81 -26.40 17.52
C THR A 268 -1.46 -26.65 18.88
N ASP A 269 -1.79 -27.87 19.19
CA ASP A 269 -2.28 -28.26 20.54
C ASP A 269 -1.13 -28.56 21.53
N ASP A 270 0.11 -28.72 21.04
CA ASP A 270 1.30 -28.96 21.87
C ASP A 270 1.93 -27.62 22.30
N LEU A 271 1.70 -27.22 23.53
CA LEU A 271 2.26 -25.99 24.11
C LEU A 271 3.80 -25.99 24.19
N VAL A 272 4.44 -27.17 24.26
CA VAL A 272 5.91 -27.27 24.22
C VAL A 272 6.40 -27.00 22.80
N ALA A 273 5.71 -27.53 21.79
CA ALA A 273 6.01 -27.22 20.40
C ALA A 273 5.85 -25.71 20.14
N TYR A 274 4.80 -25.11 20.69
CA TYR A 274 4.58 -23.66 20.57
C TYR A 274 5.67 -22.83 21.26
N ASP A 275 6.11 -23.22 22.46
CA ASP A 275 7.20 -22.55 23.19
C ASP A 275 8.52 -22.62 22.41
N LEU A 276 8.85 -23.79 21.84
CA LEU A 276 10.01 -23.96 20.97
C LEU A 276 9.90 -23.07 19.72
N PHE A 277 8.72 -23.04 19.08
CA PHE A 277 8.46 -22.16 17.95
C PHE A 277 8.69 -20.68 18.30
N LEU A 278 8.20 -20.20 19.44
CA LEU A 278 8.40 -18.81 19.88
C LEU A 278 9.88 -18.47 20.09
N LYS A 279 10.69 -19.41 20.65
CA LYS A 279 12.15 -19.25 20.80
C LYS A 279 12.84 -19.12 19.43
N GLY A 280 12.49 -19.99 18.51
CA GLY A 280 13.02 -19.93 17.13
C GLY A 280 12.65 -18.63 16.44
N ARG A 281 11.40 -18.18 16.59
CA ARG A 281 10.89 -16.94 16.01
C ARG A 281 11.55 -15.68 16.60
N ASP A 282 11.82 -15.65 17.91
CA ASP A 282 12.54 -14.55 18.54
C ASP A 282 13.97 -14.40 17.98
N LEU A 283 14.65 -15.52 17.75
CA LEU A 283 15.95 -15.53 17.09
C LEU A 283 15.87 -15.07 15.62
N PHE A 284 14.86 -15.52 14.88
CA PHE A 284 14.65 -15.10 13.49
C PHE A 284 14.56 -13.58 13.36
N TYR A 285 13.85 -12.91 14.26
CA TYR A 285 13.68 -11.45 14.20
C TYR A 285 14.93 -10.64 14.61
N LYS A 286 15.93 -11.25 15.24
CA LYS A 286 17.24 -10.60 15.46
C LYS A 286 18.04 -10.45 14.17
N ALA A 287 17.69 -11.22 13.14
CA ALA A 287 18.15 -11.13 11.75
C ALA A 287 19.68 -11.25 11.53
N ARG A 288 20.47 -11.59 12.56
CA ARG A 288 21.89 -11.87 12.39
C ARG A 288 22.08 -13.31 11.93
N SER A 289 23.06 -13.55 11.07
CA SER A 289 23.32 -14.90 10.51
C SER A 289 23.50 -15.99 11.58
N GLU A 290 24.06 -15.65 12.73
CA GLU A 290 24.21 -16.56 13.87
C GLU A 290 22.86 -16.88 14.51
N ASP A 291 22.02 -15.87 14.77
CA ASP A 291 20.68 -16.06 15.34
C ASP A 291 19.81 -16.89 14.39
N LEU A 292 19.88 -16.65 13.07
CA LEU A 292 19.18 -17.45 12.07
C LEU A 292 19.60 -18.93 12.16
N ARG A 293 20.90 -19.22 12.24
CA ARG A 293 21.39 -20.61 12.41
C ARG A 293 20.88 -21.23 13.71
N ASN A 294 20.87 -20.46 14.78
CA ASN A 294 20.42 -20.92 16.10
C ASN A 294 18.88 -21.07 16.18
N ALA A 295 18.12 -20.47 15.27
CA ALA A 295 16.66 -20.64 15.18
C ALA A 295 16.26 -22.01 14.61
N ILE A 296 17.05 -22.57 13.68
CA ILE A 296 16.72 -23.83 13.00
C ILE A 296 16.45 -24.99 13.97
N PRO A 297 17.31 -25.27 14.95
CA PRO A 297 17.08 -26.36 15.91
C PRO A 297 15.75 -26.22 16.66
N PHE A 298 15.33 -25.01 17.02
CA PHE A 298 14.07 -24.79 17.70
C PHE A 298 12.86 -25.12 16.82
N PHE A 299 12.87 -24.70 15.55
CA PHE A 299 11.81 -25.07 14.63
C PHE A 299 11.78 -26.58 14.35
N LYS A 300 12.94 -27.23 14.22
CA LYS A 300 13.02 -28.70 14.05
C LYS A 300 12.44 -29.42 15.26
N GLN A 301 12.80 -29.03 16.47
CA GLN A 301 12.24 -29.62 17.69
C GLN A 301 10.73 -29.35 17.82
N ALA A 302 10.24 -28.18 17.41
CA ALA A 302 8.80 -27.91 17.37
C ALA A 302 8.08 -28.85 16.41
N ILE A 303 8.64 -29.09 15.22
CA ILE A 303 8.14 -30.01 14.21
C ILE A 303 8.19 -31.48 14.69
N GLU A 304 9.26 -31.88 15.40
CA GLU A 304 9.37 -33.21 16.00
C GLU A 304 8.30 -33.46 17.07
N ARG A 305 7.92 -32.42 17.81
CA ARG A 305 6.86 -32.48 18.81
C ARG A 305 5.48 -32.53 18.21
N ASP A 306 5.23 -31.72 17.17
CA ASP A 306 3.98 -31.68 16.43
C ASP A 306 4.30 -31.63 14.93
N ASN A 307 4.14 -32.77 14.28
CA ASN A 307 4.46 -32.92 12.86
C ASN A 307 3.44 -32.29 11.90
N GLU A 308 2.33 -31.74 12.42
CA GLU A 308 1.32 -30.98 11.67
C GLU A 308 1.42 -29.46 11.88
N PHE A 309 2.41 -29.02 12.67
CA PHE A 309 2.59 -27.62 13.01
C PHE A 309 3.04 -26.76 11.81
N ALA A 310 2.10 -26.34 10.98
CA ALA A 310 2.33 -25.60 9.72
C ALA A 310 3.19 -24.34 9.91
N LEU A 311 2.97 -23.55 10.99
CA LEU A 311 3.76 -22.33 11.23
C LEU A 311 5.24 -22.62 11.52
N ALA A 312 5.55 -23.73 12.17
CA ALA A 312 6.94 -24.12 12.42
C ALA A 312 7.65 -24.44 11.11
N TYR A 313 7.02 -25.22 10.23
CA TYR A 313 7.52 -25.48 8.88
C TYR A 313 7.73 -24.18 8.09
N ALA A 314 6.72 -23.30 8.06
CA ALA A 314 6.79 -22.06 7.29
C ALA A 314 7.94 -21.16 7.76
N ASN A 315 8.14 -21.01 9.08
CA ASN A 315 9.22 -20.20 9.64
C ASN A 315 10.60 -20.85 9.43
N ALA A 316 10.70 -22.17 9.48
CA ALA A 316 11.93 -22.87 9.13
C ALA A 316 12.33 -22.61 7.66
N VAL A 317 11.36 -22.62 6.72
CA VAL A 317 11.61 -22.23 5.32
C VAL A 317 12.15 -20.82 5.22
N MET A 318 11.55 -19.85 5.91
CA MET A 318 12.02 -18.47 5.88
C MET A 318 13.48 -18.35 6.35
N VAL A 319 13.82 -19.00 7.47
CA VAL A 319 15.19 -18.99 8.00
C VAL A 319 16.17 -19.64 7.02
N CYS A 320 15.85 -20.82 6.51
CA CYS A 320 16.69 -21.55 5.54
C CYS A 320 16.91 -20.74 4.26
N TYR A 321 15.85 -20.12 3.73
CA TYR A 321 15.92 -19.27 2.55
C TYR A 321 16.84 -18.06 2.77
N TYR A 322 16.73 -17.36 3.91
CA TYR A 322 17.59 -16.22 4.21
C TYR A 322 19.06 -16.60 4.40
N LEU A 323 19.35 -17.77 4.96
CA LEU A 323 20.72 -18.27 5.08
C LEU A 323 21.31 -18.60 3.71
N ASP A 324 20.51 -19.15 2.80
CA ASP A 324 20.97 -19.56 1.48
C ASP A 324 21.00 -18.41 0.46
N VAL A 325 20.07 -17.43 0.53
CA VAL A 325 19.97 -16.39 -0.50
C VAL A 325 21.23 -15.54 -0.62
N PHE A 326 21.95 -15.33 0.49
CA PHE A 326 23.20 -14.58 0.55
C PHE A 326 24.45 -15.49 0.51
N SER A 327 24.28 -16.82 0.48
CA SER A 327 25.38 -17.77 0.41
C SER A 327 25.69 -18.15 -1.04
N SER A 328 26.98 -18.37 -1.32
CA SER A 328 27.42 -18.95 -2.60
C SER A 328 27.08 -20.42 -2.72
N GLU A 329 26.97 -21.13 -1.60
CA GLU A 329 26.63 -22.54 -1.50
C GLU A 329 25.22 -22.69 -0.93
N LYS A 330 24.34 -23.37 -1.67
CA LYS A 330 22.97 -23.63 -1.27
C LYS A 330 22.93 -24.88 -0.39
N LYS A 331 22.64 -24.68 0.87
CA LYS A 331 22.70 -25.73 1.89
C LYS A 331 21.36 -26.35 2.22
N TYR A 332 20.28 -25.57 2.04
CA TYR A 332 18.96 -25.87 2.57
C TYR A 332 17.90 -26.11 1.48
N ASP A 333 18.32 -26.31 0.22
CA ASP A 333 17.38 -26.46 -0.92
C ASP A 333 16.34 -27.58 -0.70
N ALA A 334 16.76 -28.71 -0.12
CA ALA A 334 15.88 -29.83 0.16
C ALA A 334 14.89 -29.54 1.27
N GLU A 335 15.38 -28.98 2.40
CA GLU A 335 14.52 -28.60 3.52
C GLU A 335 13.54 -27.49 3.12
N ILE A 336 13.97 -26.49 2.36
CA ILE A 336 13.09 -25.43 1.85
C ILE A 336 11.93 -26.03 1.04
N ALA A 337 12.22 -26.98 0.15
CA ALA A 337 11.20 -27.62 -0.67
C ALA A 337 10.24 -28.48 0.15
N GLU A 338 10.77 -29.37 1.00
CA GLU A 338 9.98 -30.29 1.84
C GLU A 338 9.10 -29.52 2.83
N TYR A 339 9.70 -28.57 3.56
CA TYR A 339 8.99 -27.84 4.60
C TYR A 339 7.92 -26.90 4.04
N ALA A 340 8.16 -26.29 2.87
CA ALA A 340 7.14 -25.50 2.19
C ALA A 340 5.94 -26.34 1.76
N ASP A 341 6.17 -27.56 1.28
CA ASP A 341 5.11 -28.48 0.90
C ASP A 341 4.32 -28.95 2.12
N LYS A 342 4.99 -29.26 3.24
CA LYS A 342 4.33 -29.62 4.50
C LYS A 342 3.54 -28.45 5.10
N ALA A 343 4.07 -27.22 5.10
CA ALA A 343 3.35 -26.05 5.54
C ALA A 343 2.03 -25.86 4.76
N MET A 344 2.08 -26.03 3.43
CA MET A 344 0.89 -25.98 2.57
C MET A 344 -0.07 -27.16 2.77
N LEU A 345 0.45 -28.35 3.09
CA LEU A 345 -0.37 -29.54 3.37
C LEU A 345 -1.22 -29.34 4.63
N TYR A 346 -0.59 -28.89 5.71
CA TYR A 346 -1.25 -28.75 7.01
C TYR A 346 -2.06 -27.45 7.15
N ASP A 347 -1.66 -26.36 6.46
CA ASP A 347 -2.42 -25.12 6.42
C ASP A 347 -2.25 -24.32 5.13
N SER A 348 -3.00 -24.69 4.10
CA SER A 348 -2.99 -24.00 2.80
C SER A 348 -3.65 -22.62 2.80
N LYS A 349 -4.34 -22.24 3.89
CA LYS A 349 -4.99 -20.95 4.06
C LYS A 349 -4.22 -20.00 4.98
N SER A 350 -3.05 -20.41 5.47
CA SER A 350 -2.14 -19.54 6.21
C SER A 350 -1.34 -18.64 5.26
N GLY A 351 -1.23 -17.38 5.60
CA GLY A 351 -0.36 -16.45 4.88
C GLY A 351 1.11 -16.86 4.96
N GLU A 352 1.55 -17.37 6.11
CA GLU A 352 2.91 -17.88 6.31
C GLU A 352 3.22 -19.10 5.43
N SER A 353 2.27 -20.02 5.31
CA SER A 353 2.44 -21.20 4.42
C SER A 353 2.54 -20.77 2.96
N LEU A 354 1.75 -19.78 2.54
CA LEU A 354 1.83 -19.21 1.19
C LEU A 354 3.16 -18.49 0.95
N ILE A 355 3.67 -17.75 1.95
CA ILE A 355 5.00 -17.13 1.89
C ILE A 355 6.09 -18.20 1.76
N ALA A 356 6.04 -19.26 2.57
CA ALA A 356 6.99 -20.36 2.52
C ALA A 356 6.99 -21.03 1.14
N LYS A 357 5.80 -21.28 0.58
CA LYS A 357 5.67 -21.86 -0.77
C LYS A 357 6.24 -20.92 -1.85
N ALA A 358 5.96 -19.62 -1.75
CA ALA A 358 6.50 -18.63 -2.66
C ALA A 358 8.04 -18.57 -2.60
N LEU A 359 8.64 -18.62 -1.40
CA LEU A 359 10.09 -18.67 -1.22
C LEU A 359 10.71 -19.95 -1.79
N SER A 360 10.06 -21.11 -1.60
CA SER A 360 10.48 -22.38 -2.20
C SER A 360 10.47 -22.31 -3.74
N LEU A 361 9.44 -21.72 -4.33
CA LEU A 361 9.35 -21.52 -5.78
C LEU A 361 10.42 -20.54 -6.28
N ALA A 362 10.62 -19.43 -5.57
CA ALA A 362 11.68 -18.46 -5.88
C ALA A 362 13.08 -19.09 -5.82
N ASN A 363 13.32 -19.96 -4.84
CA ASN A 363 14.58 -20.71 -4.73
C ASN A 363 14.81 -21.62 -5.94
N LYS A 364 13.75 -22.19 -6.51
CA LYS A 364 13.75 -22.95 -7.77
C LYS A 364 13.76 -22.06 -9.02
N LYS A 365 13.80 -20.73 -8.86
CA LYS A 365 13.71 -19.72 -9.93
C LYS A 365 12.37 -19.70 -10.70
N ASP A 366 11.34 -20.31 -10.16
CA ASP A 366 9.97 -20.20 -10.66
C ASP A 366 9.32 -18.94 -10.07
N TYR A 367 9.74 -17.79 -10.58
CA TYR A 367 9.32 -16.49 -10.08
C TYR A 367 7.86 -16.15 -10.43
N GLU A 368 7.34 -16.68 -11.54
CA GLU A 368 5.94 -16.48 -11.91
C GLU A 368 5.01 -17.13 -10.89
N SER A 369 5.22 -18.41 -10.58
CA SER A 369 4.45 -19.08 -9.54
C SER A 369 4.68 -18.49 -8.15
N ALA A 370 5.90 -18.04 -7.84
CA ALA A 370 6.22 -17.38 -6.58
C ALA A 370 5.42 -16.08 -6.41
N THR A 371 5.32 -15.25 -7.45
CA THR A 371 4.53 -13.98 -7.37
C THR A 371 3.06 -14.25 -7.10
N LEU A 372 2.47 -15.30 -7.70
CA LEU A 372 1.07 -15.66 -7.45
C LEU A 372 0.81 -16.06 -5.99
N HIS A 373 1.72 -16.83 -5.39
CA HIS A 373 1.61 -17.22 -3.98
C HIS A 373 1.82 -16.02 -3.04
N PHE A 374 2.75 -15.12 -3.34
CA PHE A 374 2.91 -13.88 -2.59
C PHE A 374 1.70 -12.96 -2.69
N GLU A 375 1.12 -12.80 -3.88
CA GLU A 375 -0.12 -12.01 -4.05
C GLU A 375 -1.26 -12.60 -3.24
N LYS A 376 -1.39 -13.93 -3.24
CA LYS A 376 -2.39 -14.61 -2.43
C LYS A 376 -2.14 -14.46 -0.93
N ALA A 377 -0.89 -14.43 -0.48
CA ALA A 377 -0.56 -14.13 0.91
C ALA A 377 -1.02 -12.72 1.32
N LEU A 378 -0.96 -11.73 0.41
CA LEU A 378 -1.47 -10.37 0.66
C LEU A 378 -3.01 -10.28 0.75
N GLU A 379 -3.75 -11.27 0.29
CA GLU A 379 -5.20 -11.34 0.56
C GLU A 379 -5.49 -11.57 2.05
N TYR A 380 -4.59 -12.28 2.73
CA TYR A 380 -4.67 -12.56 4.17
C TYR A 380 -3.96 -11.51 5.02
N TYR A 381 -2.81 -11.03 4.57
CA TYR A 381 -1.99 -10.03 5.24
C TYR A 381 -1.75 -8.83 4.31
N PRO A 382 -2.73 -7.94 4.11
CA PRO A 382 -2.67 -6.89 3.08
C PRO A 382 -1.44 -5.97 3.16
N ASN A 383 -0.89 -5.76 4.35
CA ASN A 383 0.22 -4.84 4.59
C ASN A 383 1.52 -5.57 5.00
N HIS A 384 1.70 -6.84 4.62
CA HIS A 384 2.88 -7.61 4.98
C HIS A 384 4.13 -7.07 4.25
N GLY A 385 4.96 -6.32 4.97
CA GLY A 385 6.10 -5.58 4.40
C GLY A 385 7.10 -6.43 3.61
N LEU A 386 7.41 -7.64 4.11
CA LEU A 386 8.31 -8.56 3.43
C LEU A 386 7.75 -9.04 2.09
N VAL A 387 6.46 -9.37 2.03
CA VAL A 387 5.82 -9.83 0.79
C VAL A 387 5.77 -8.70 -0.24
N ILE A 388 5.43 -7.48 0.21
CA ILE A 388 5.45 -6.28 -0.64
C ILE A 388 6.87 -6.05 -1.21
N HIS A 389 7.90 -6.23 -0.40
CA HIS A 389 9.29 -6.14 -0.83
C HIS A 389 9.63 -7.15 -1.93
N PHE A 390 9.33 -8.45 -1.73
CA PHE A 390 9.58 -9.48 -2.75
C PHE A 390 8.80 -9.23 -4.03
N LEU A 391 7.53 -8.85 -3.95
CA LEU A 391 6.74 -8.53 -5.14
C LEU A 391 7.29 -7.31 -5.89
N THR A 392 7.75 -6.27 -5.16
CA THR A 392 8.41 -5.11 -5.78
C THR A 392 9.65 -5.56 -6.56
N GLU A 393 10.50 -6.38 -5.96
CA GLU A 393 11.72 -6.86 -6.59
C GLU A 393 11.42 -7.79 -7.77
N PHE A 394 10.53 -8.77 -7.59
CA PHE A 394 10.22 -9.76 -8.63
C PHE A 394 9.57 -9.11 -9.86
N TYR A 395 8.62 -8.19 -9.67
CA TYR A 395 8.02 -7.48 -10.80
C TYR A 395 8.96 -6.48 -11.48
N SER A 396 10.04 -6.07 -10.82
CA SER A 396 11.04 -5.21 -11.45
C SER A 396 12.07 -6.00 -12.27
N ILE A 397 12.41 -7.24 -11.88
CA ILE A 397 13.58 -7.97 -12.40
C ILE A 397 13.21 -9.31 -13.05
N HIS A 398 12.39 -10.14 -12.39
CA HIS A 398 12.18 -11.52 -12.77
C HIS A 398 10.91 -11.77 -13.59
N VAL A 399 9.84 -11.06 -13.27
CA VAL A 399 8.53 -11.12 -13.96
C VAL A 399 8.13 -9.70 -14.37
N PRO A 400 8.81 -9.06 -15.34
CA PRO A 400 8.68 -7.64 -15.60
C PRO A 400 7.24 -7.20 -15.87
N ASN A 401 6.70 -6.38 -14.96
CA ASN A 401 5.38 -5.77 -15.09
C ASN A 401 5.42 -4.37 -14.44
N SER A 402 5.62 -3.35 -15.26
CA SER A 402 5.82 -1.98 -14.78
C SER A 402 4.66 -1.44 -13.94
N ARG A 403 3.42 -1.85 -14.23
CA ARG A 403 2.24 -1.43 -13.48
C ARG A 403 2.21 -2.04 -12.07
N LYS A 404 2.39 -3.37 -11.96
CA LYS A 404 2.46 -4.06 -10.66
C LYS A 404 3.69 -3.64 -9.87
N TYR A 405 4.82 -3.46 -10.55
CA TYR A 405 6.02 -2.92 -9.93
C TYR A 405 5.75 -1.57 -9.25
N LEU A 406 5.14 -0.61 -9.96
CA LEU A 406 4.78 0.68 -9.38
C LEU A 406 3.76 0.54 -8.24
N GLU A 407 2.75 -0.32 -8.39
CA GLU A 407 1.76 -0.58 -7.33
C GLU A 407 2.42 -1.03 -6.03
N TYR A 408 3.28 -2.05 -6.07
CA TYR A 408 3.96 -2.56 -4.87
C TYR A 408 5.05 -1.61 -4.36
N ALA A 409 5.74 -0.88 -5.24
CA ALA A 409 6.67 0.15 -4.83
C ALA A 409 5.98 1.28 -4.04
N VAL A 410 4.81 1.75 -4.47
CA VAL A 410 3.99 2.72 -3.71
C VAL A 410 3.58 2.15 -2.36
N ARG A 411 3.06 0.92 -2.31
CA ARG A 411 2.68 0.26 -1.05
C ARG A 411 3.87 0.11 -0.09
N GLY A 412 5.06 -0.10 -0.62
CA GLY A 412 6.28 -0.23 0.16
C GLY A 412 6.74 1.05 0.85
N THR A 413 6.23 2.23 0.47
CA THR A 413 6.67 3.52 1.02
C THR A 413 5.86 4.01 2.23
N ASN A 414 4.88 3.26 2.68
CA ASN A 414 3.95 3.70 3.74
C ASN A 414 4.60 4.00 5.09
N ASP A 415 5.83 3.53 5.34
CA ASP A 415 6.53 3.60 6.62
C ASP A 415 7.97 4.14 6.50
N ILE A 416 8.30 4.87 5.42
CA ILE A 416 9.67 5.34 5.11
C ILE A 416 10.30 6.08 6.28
N ALA A 417 9.57 6.98 6.93
CA ALA A 417 10.10 7.78 8.04
C ALA A 417 10.51 6.93 9.25
N ALA A 418 9.98 5.71 9.35
CA ALA A 418 10.31 4.75 10.40
C ALA A 418 11.51 3.87 10.08
N LEU A 419 12.07 3.93 8.88
CA LEU A 419 13.18 3.09 8.45
C LEU A 419 14.54 3.74 8.73
N ASP A 420 15.60 2.92 8.75
CA ASP A 420 16.97 3.42 8.65
C ASP A 420 17.22 4.02 7.25
N SER A 421 18.27 4.84 7.15
CA SER A 421 18.58 5.56 5.92
C SER A 421 18.74 4.66 4.70
N SER A 422 19.35 3.49 4.86
CA SER A 422 19.57 2.55 3.75
C SER A 422 18.26 1.94 3.27
N SER A 423 17.42 1.47 4.19
CA SER A 423 16.11 0.89 3.89
C SER A 423 15.15 1.93 3.28
N ALA A 424 15.17 3.17 3.80
CA ALA A 424 14.38 4.27 3.25
C ALA A 424 14.83 4.61 1.82
N SER A 425 16.13 4.75 1.61
CA SER A 425 16.72 4.99 0.29
C SER A 425 16.36 3.89 -0.71
N PHE A 426 16.43 2.63 -0.30
CA PHE A 426 16.07 1.50 -1.16
C PHE A 426 14.60 1.53 -1.61
N LYS A 427 13.66 1.78 -0.70
CA LYS A 427 12.24 1.88 -1.04
C LYS A 427 11.93 3.08 -1.95
N LEU A 428 12.54 4.24 -1.68
CA LEU A 428 12.40 5.43 -2.52
C LEU A 428 12.99 5.24 -3.92
N PHE A 429 14.12 4.52 -4.03
CA PHE A 429 14.67 4.11 -5.31
C PHE A 429 13.67 3.29 -6.13
N HIS A 430 13.06 2.26 -5.53
CA HIS A 430 12.07 1.44 -6.23
C HIS A 430 10.84 2.26 -6.65
N LEU A 431 10.36 3.18 -5.81
CA LEU A 431 9.26 4.06 -6.17
C LEU A 431 9.63 4.96 -7.35
N ALA A 432 10.78 5.65 -7.29
CA ALA A 432 11.23 6.52 -8.37
C ALA A 432 11.43 5.75 -9.69
N ASN A 433 12.04 4.56 -9.63
CA ASN A 433 12.25 3.71 -10.80
C ASN A 433 10.91 3.19 -11.37
N GLY A 434 9.98 2.79 -10.53
CA GLY A 434 8.61 2.41 -10.96
C GLY A 434 7.88 3.55 -11.64
N LEU A 435 7.99 4.77 -11.12
CA LEU A 435 7.44 5.98 -11.73
C LEU A 435 8.06 6.25 -13.12
N VAL A 436 9.39 6.14 -13.23
CA VAL A 436 10.10 6.28 -14.51
C VAL A 436 9.60 5.28 -15.55
N GLN A 437 9.47 4.00 -15.19
CA GLN A 437 9.00 2.95 -16.10
C GLN A 437 7.55 3.14 -16.56
N ASN A 438 6.75 3.91 -15.81
CA ASN A 438 5.38 4.26 -16.15
C ASN A 438 5.23 5.68 -16.72
N GLY A 439 6.34 6.39 -17.00
CA GLY A 439 6.36 7.69 -17.67
C GLY A 439 6.11 8.90 -16.76
N PHE A 440 6.08 8.73 -15.43
CA PHE A 440 5.91 9.81 -14.44
C PHE A 440 7.26 10.42 -14.07
N ILE A 441 7.91 11.09 -15.05
CA ILE A 441 9.30 11.57 -14.93
C ILE A 441 9.44 12.71 -13.92
N ASP A 442 8.46 13.61 -13.82
CA ASP A 442 8.51 14.76 -12.91
C ASP A 442 8.34 14.31 -11.45
N GLU A 443 7.41 13.41 -11.21
CA GLU A 443 7.18 12.81 -9.89
C GLU A 443 8.38 11.96 -9.45
N ALA A 444 8.98 11.22 -10.38
CA ALA A 444 10.16 10.40 -10.11
C ALA A 444 11.35 11.23 -9.64
N GLN A 445 11.52 12.46 -10.16
CA GLN A 445 12.60 13.36 -9.73
C GLN A 445 12.52 13.66 -8.23
N HIS A 446 11.34 13.96 -7.72
CA HIS A 446 11.13 14.25 -6.31
C HIS A 446 11.59 13.09 -5.40
N TYR A 447 11.17 11.86 -5.73
CA TYR A 447 11.50 10.69 -4.91
C TYR A 447 12.95 10.25 -5.05
N ILE A 448 13.59 10.44 -6.22
CA ILE A 448 14.99 10.10 -6.38
C ILE A 448 15.90 11.09 -5.63
N ASP A 449 15.51 12.35 -5.53
CA ASP A 449 16.24 13.34 -4.74
C ASP A 449 16.13 13.03 -3.24
N GLN A 450 14.96 12.63 -2.75
CA GLN A 450 14.79 12.13 -1.39
C GLN A 450 15.61 10.86 -1.13
N CYS A 451 15.61 9.90 -2.06
CA CYS A 451 16.41 8.69 -1.98
C CYS A 451 17.89 9.00 -1.74
N LEU A 452 18.45 9.92 -2.52
CA LEU A 452 19.85 10.34 -2.41
C LEU A 452 20.13 11.25 -1.21
N ALA A 453 19.11 11.87 -0.62
CA ALA A 453 19.24 12.57 0.65
C ALA A 453 19.39 11.59 1.83
N TYR A 454 18.73 10.43 1.78
CA TYR A 454 18.91 9.36 2.76
C TYR A 454 20.24 8.60 2.59
N ASP A 455 20.62 8.31 1.34
CA ASP A 455 21.84 7.59 1.02
C ASP A 455 22.47 8.17 -0.27
N PRO A 456 23.42 9.12 -0.15
CA PRO A 456 24.11 9.72 -1.29
C PRO A 456 24.91 8.73 -2.14
N ASP A 457 25.27 7.58 -1.55
CA ASP A 457 26.09 6.55 -2.20
C ASP A 457 25.24 5.45 -2.85
N ASN A 458 23.91 5.58 -2.86
CA ASN A 458 23.03 4.69 -3.60
C ASN A 458 23.22 4.85 -5.11
N TYR A 459 24.15 4.09 -5.66
CA TYR A 459 24.50 4.16 -7.08
C TYR A 459 23.35 3.81 -8.02
N PHE A 460 22.42 2.94 -7.63
CA PHE A 460 21.21 2.67 -8.44
C PHE A 460 20.35 3.93 -8.58
N ALA A 461 20.23 4.69 -7.49
CA ALA A 461 19.52 5.97 -7.52
C ALA A 461 20.21 7.00 -8.41
N VAL A 462 21.55 7.03 -8.43
CA VAL A 462 22.30 7.90 -9.33
C VAL A 462 22.00 7.58 -10.80
N TYR A 463 21.88 6.28 -11.16
CA TYR A 463 21.49 5.90 -12.53
C TYR A 463 20.09 6.37 -12.90
N VAL A 464 19.12 6.16 -12.00
CA VAL A 464 17.74 6.62 -12.24
C VAL A 464 17.70 8.14 -12.38
N ARG A 465 18.43 8.89 -11.54
CA ARG A 465 18.53 10.35 -11.63
C ARG A 465 19.14 10.81 -12.96
N ALA A 466 20.21 10.15 -13.43
CA ALA A 466 20.82 10.43 -14.72
C ALA A 466 19.83 10.19 -15.87
N TYR A 467 19.05 9.10 -15.81
CA TYR A 467 18.01 8.82 -16.80
C TYR A 467 16.91 9.88 -16.79
N ILE A 468 16.42 10.27 -15.62
CA ILE A 468 15.41 11.33 -15.47
C ILE A 468 15.92 12.65 -16.10
N ARG A 469 17.17 13.01 -15.80
CA ARG A 469 17.80 14.20 -16.36
C ARG A 469 17.89 14.13 -17.89
N PHE A 470 18.35 13.00 -18.44
CA PHE A 470 18.36 12.78 -19.88
C PHE A 470 16.95 12.87 -20.50
N ALA A 471 15.94 12.28 -19.85
CA ALA A 471 14.56 12.34 -20.34
C ALA A 471 14.06 13.79 -20.48
N LYS A 472 14.49 14.68 -19.56
CA LYS A 472 14.12 16.10 -19.53
C LYS A 472 14.95 16.97 -20.50
N THR A 473 16.27 16.79 -20.52
CA THR A 473 17.21 17.69 -21.21
C THR A 473 17.62 17.21 -22.59
N LYS A 474 17.56 15.88 -22.84
CA LYS A 474 18.11 15.19 -24.01
C LYS A 474 19.63 15.36 -24.18
N ASN A 475 20.33 15.85 -23.14
CA ASN A 475 21.78 16.06 -23.14
C ASN A 475 22.52 14.74 -22.83
N LYS A 476 23.10 14.13 -23.86
CA LYS A 476 23.82 12.85 -23.77
C LYS A 476 25.16 12.96 -23.04
N GLU A 477 25.90 14.05 -23.27
CA GLU A 477 27.25 14.22 -22.68
C GLU A 477 27.14 14.41 -21.16
N GLU A 478 26.25 15.28 -20.69
CA GLU A 478 26.02 15.49 -19.28
C GLU A 478 25.59 14.19 -18.59
N THR A 479 24.71 13.40 -19.23
CA THR A 479 24.26 12.11 -18.70
C THR A 479 25.41 11.11 -18.59
N LYS A 480 26.25 11.07 -19.59
CA LYS A 480 27.46 10.23 -19.61
C LYS A 480 28.42 10.58 -18.49
N ASP A 481 28.68 11.87 -18.24
CA ASP A 481 29.56 12.33 -17.18
C ASP A 481 29.06 11.94 -15.79
N ILE A 482 27.76 12.08 -15.53
CA ILE A 482 27.12 11.62 -14.27
C ILE A 482 27.32 10.11 -14.08
N LEU A 483 27.13 9.32 -15.14
CA LEU A 483 27.24 7.87 -15.09
C LEU A 483 28.70 7.40 -14.92
N LEU A 484 29.64 8.01 -15.61
CA LEU A 484 31.06 7.70 -15.46
C LEU A 484 31.60 8.09 -14.08
N GLY A 485 31.19 9.24 -13.55
CA GLY A 485 31.53 9.67 -12.19
C GLY A 485 30.99 8.70 -11.11
N SER A 486 29.83 8.13 -11.33
CA SER A 486 29.25 7.11 -10.47
C SER A 486 30.00 5.76 -10.55
N CYS A 487 30.40 5.33 -11.75
CA CYS A 487 31.19 4.11 -11.94
C CYS A 487 32.54 4.15 -11.20
N ALA A 488 33.17 5.33 -11.13
CA ALA A 488 34.45 5.51 -10.43
C ALA A 488 34.34 5.36 -8.90
N LYS A 489 33.17 5.68 -8.33
CA LYS A 489 32.88 5.61 -6.88
C LYS A 489 32.38 4.26 -6.38
N THR A 490 32.16 3.28 -7.27
CA THR A 490 31.62 1.97 -6.87
C THR A 490 32.62 1.19 -6.00
N PRO A 491 32.21 0.60 -4.85
CA PRO A 491 33.12 -0.10 -3.94
C PRO A 491 33.91 -1.24 -4.62
N THR A 492 35.15 -1.44 -4.19
CA THR A 492 36.08 -2.43 -4.74
C THR A 492 35.70 -3.89 -4.52
N GLY A 493 34.71 -4.16 -3.65
CA GLY A 493 34.23 -5.52 -3.30
C GLY A 493 33.19 -6.14 -4.27
N TRP A 494 32.73 -5.41 -5.27
CA TRP A 494 31.84 -5.99 -6.28
C TRP A 494 32.62 -6.78 -7.30
N THR A 495 32.15 -8.00 -7.58
CA THR A 495 32.75 -8.80 -8.66
C THR A 495 32.78 -7.97 -9.94
N SER A 496 33.94 -7.95 -10.60
CA SER A 496 34.20 -7.20 -11.84
C SER A 496 33.09 -7.36 -12.90
N HIS A 497 32.39 -8.51 -12.91
CA HIS A 497 31.27 -8.79 -13.79
C HIS A 497 29.99 -7.95 -13.50
N ARG A 498 29.69 -7.66 -12.24
CA ARG A 498 28.51 -6.81 -11.90
C ARG A 498 28.79 -5.35 -12.26
N LYS A 499 29.99 -4.85 -11.97
CA LYS A 499 30.43 -3.50 -12.39
C LYS A 499 30.37 -3.35 -13.92
N LEU A 500 30.90 -4.33 -14.63
CA LEU A 500 30.93 -4.32 -16.10
C LEU A 500 29.51 -4.37 -16.69
N ARG A 501 28.62 -5.16 -16.12
CA ARG A 501 27.24 -5.30 -16.60
C ARG A 501 26.44 -4.01 -16.41
N VAL A 502 26.59 -3.33 -15.29
CA VAL A 502 25.95 -2.04 -15.04
C VAL A 502 26.53 -0.97 -15.98
N CYS A 503 27.84 -0.84 -16.07
CA CYS A 503 28.51 0.11 -16.98
C CYS A 503 28.21 -0.18 -18.46
N THR A 504 28.20 -1.45 -18.89
CA THR A 504 27.89 -1.81 -20.28
C THR A 504 26.41 -1.66 -20.63
N THR A 505 25.50 -1.95 -19.71
CA THR A 505 24.06 -1.68 -19.91
C THR A 505 23.80 -0.20 -20.02
N THR A 506 24.45 0.60 -19.21
CA THR A 506 24.38 2.08 -19.25
C THR A 506 24.94 2.65 -20.53
N LEU A 507 26.10 2.17 -20.99
CA LEU A 507 26.69 2.55 -22.27
C LEU A 507 25.82 2.11 -23.47
N LYS A 508 25.12 0.98 -23.36
CA LYS A 508 24.12 0.54 -24.35
C LYS A 508 22.89 1.46 -24.38
N ILE A 509 22.41 1.90 -23.23
CA ILE A 509 21.28 2.86 -23.13
C ILE A 509 21.66 4.20 -23.76
N ILE A 510 22.90 4.64 -23.62
CA ILE A 510 23.42 5.86 -24.26
C ILE A 510 23.58 5.68 -25.78
N LYS A 511 23.90 4.46 -26.23
CA LYS A 511 24.12 4.13 -27.66
C LYS A 511 22.85 3.75 -28.42
N LEU A 512 21.77 3.35 -27.72
CA LEU A 512 20.50 3.06 -28.37
C LEU A 512 19.94 4.39 -28.91
N PRO A 513 19.74 4.52 -30.25
CA PRO A 513 18.80 5.51 -30.71
C PRO A 513 17.48 5.17 -30.03
N PHE A 514 16.87 6.13 -29.33
CA PHE A 514 15.48 6.01 -28.93
C PHE A 514 14.70 5.86 -30.24
N ASN A 515 14.50 4.62 -30.67
CA ASN A 515 13.38 4.31 -31.52
C ASN A 515 12.16 4.63 -30.65
N THR A 516 11.60 5.80 -30.88
CA THR A 516 10.16 5.97 -30.74
C THR A 516 9.55 4.88 -31.63
N THR A 517 9.39 3.69 -31.09
CA THR A 517 8.47 2.71 -31.64
C THR A 517 7.08 3.28 -31.40
N SER A 518 6.75 4.20 -32.35
CA SER A 518 5.43 4.16 -32.93
C SER A 518 5.10 2.70 -33.22
N GLY A 519 4.04 2.25 -32.60
CA GLY A 519 3.21 1.10 -32.78
C GLY A 519 3.51 0.09 -33.85
N THR A 520 3.27 -1.05 -33.58
CA THR A 520 2.20 -1.87 -34.22
C THR A 520 1.67 -2.80 -33.18
#